data_81177868464ca93be43ca91a1b649b21
#
_entry.id   81177868464ca93be43ca91a1b649b21
#
_cell.length_a   1.000
_cell.length_b   1.000
_cell.length_c   1.000
_cell.angle_alpha   90.00
_cell.angle_beta   90.00
_cell.angle_gamma   90.00
#
_symmetry.space_group_name_H-M   'P 1'
#
loop_
_entity.id
_entity.type
_entity.pdbx_description
1 polymer ?
#
loop_
_entity_poly.entity_id
_entity_poly.type
_entity_poly.pdbx_seq_one_letter_code
_entity_poly.pdbx_strand_id
1 'polypeptide(L)'
;AYLKFFEENGHKIVRSSSLVPYNDPTLLFTNAGMNQFKDIYLGKEKREYVRATTAQKCVRAGGKQNDLDNVGYTARHHTFFEMLGNFSFGDYFKKEAIHYAWTLLTEVFKLPKESLMVTVYEKDDEAYDIWNKQIGLPPEKIVRIGDNKGGLYESDNFWQMGDTGPCGPCSEIFYDHGEDVQGGPPGSPDEDGDRFIEIWNIVFMQYNRKIDGTFEKLAKPMIDNGLGLERIAAVLQGVHSNYEIDLFVALEKAAAEILGVTDLQSKSLRVIADHIRSCSFL
;
A
#
# COMPACT_ATOMS: atom_id res chain seq x y z
N ALA A 1 3.34 15.94 5.82
CA ALA A 1 4.70 15.42 6.00
C ALA A 1 5.16 14.60 4.77
N TYR A 2 4.40 13.55 4.33
CA TYR A 2 4.78 12.63 3.25
C TYR A 2 5.14 13.37 1.95
N LEU A 3 4.20 14.08 1.35
CA LEU A 3 4.40 14.77 0.06
C LEU A 3 5.57 15.76 0.14
N LYS A 4 5.70 16.48 1.26
CA LYS A 4 6.78 17.43 1.46
C LYS A 4 8.15 16.75 1.53
N PHE A 5 8.25 15.60 2.23
CA PHE A 5 9.48 14.82 2.29
C PHE A 5 9.94 14.39 0.89
N PHE A 6 9.02 13.88 0.06
CA PHE A 6 9.36 13.47 -1.29
C PHE A 6 9.61 14.65 -2.24
N GLU A 7 8.92 15.78 -2.08
CA GLU A 7 9.21 17.01 -2.82
C GLU A 7 10.63 17.51 -2.53
N GLU A 8 11.05 17.52 -1.27
CA GLU A 8 12.41 17.86 -0.85
C GLU A 8 13.47 16.89 -1.40
N ASN A 9 13.07 15.67 -1.76
CA ASN A 9 13.88 14.66 -2.44
C ASN A 9 13.66 14.61 -3.96
N GLY A 10 13.21 15.71 -4.56
CA GLY A 10 13.15 15.90 -6.01
C GLY A 10 11.95 15.26 -6.72
N HIS A 11 10.91 14.88 -5.98
CA HIS A 11 9.68 14.36 -6.57
C HIS A 11 8.68 15.47 -6.89
N LYS A 12 8.07 15.40 -8.07
CA LYS A 12 6.96 16.27 -8.43
C LYS A 12 5.70 15.85 -7.67
N ILE A 13 5.10 16.77 -6.92
CA ILE A 13 3.76 16.54 -6.36
C ILE A 13 2.75 16.52 -7.50
N VAL A 14 2.07 15.40 -7.68
CA VAL A 14 1.05 15.20 -8.71
C VAL A 14 -0.30 14.98 -8.03
N ARG A 15 -1.34 15.59 -8.57
CA ARG A 15 -2.70 15.48 -8.03
C ARG A 15 -3.26 14.07 -8.19
N SER A 16 -4.15 13.69 -7.29
CA SER A 16 -4.97 12.47 -7.42
C SER A 16 -5.72 12.49 -8.76
N SER A 17 -5.67 11.39 -9.49
CA SER A 17 -6.51 11.19 -10.65
C SER A 17 -7.96 10.91 -10.24
N SER A 18 -8.88 10.93 -11.21
CA SER A 18 -10.27 10.55 -10.99
C SER A 18 -10.40 9.13 -10.47
N LEU A 19 -11.38 8.87 -9.60
CA LEU A 19 -11.73 7.52 -9.16
C LEU A 19 -12.31 6.68 -10.30
N VAL A 20 -12.97 7.32 -11.27
CA VAL A 20 -13.45 6.66 -12.49
C VAL A 20 -12.41 6.87 -13.59
N PRO A 21 -11.66 5.81 -13.98
CA PRO A 21 -10.63 5.91 -15.01
C PRO A 21 -11.27 6.04 -16.40
N TYR A 22 -11.08 7.18 -17.06
CA TYR A 22 -11.70 7.46 -18.37
C TYR A 22 -11.14 6.62 -19.52
N ASN A 23 -9.89 6.18 -19.45
CA ASN A 23 -9.17 5.58 -20.57
C ASN A 23 -8.62 4.18 -20.26
N ASP A 24 -9.05 3.54 -19.18
CA ASP A 24 -8.60 2.19 -18.85
C ASP A 24 -9.79 1.23 -18.69
N PRO A 25 -10.14 0.48 -19.77
CA PRO A 25 -11.25 -0.46 -19.73
C PRO A 25 -10.96 -1.70 -18.85
N THR A 26 -9.74 -1.85 -18.35
CA THR A 26 -9.35 -2.97 -17.48
C THR A 26 -9.63 -2.70 -16.00
N LEU A 27 -9.97 -1.45 -15.65
CA LEU A 27 -10.23 -1.02 -14.27
C LEU A 27 -11.66 -0.49 -14.13
N LEU A 28 -12.38 -0.96 -13.12
CA LEU A 28 -13.67 -0.40 -12.72
C LEU A 28 -13.48 0.95 -12.02
N PHE A 29 -12.54 0.99 -11.07
CA PHE A 29 -12.14 2.19 -10.34
C PHE A 29 -10.61 2.31 -10.27
N THR A 30 -10.12 3.52 -10.02
CA THR A 30 -8.73 3.72 -9.63
C THR A 30 -8.51 3.06 -8.27
N ASN A 31 -7.70 2.00 -8.23
CA ASN A 31 -7.50 1.13 -7.07
C ASN A 31 -6.08 1.17 -6.49
N ALA A 32 -5.17 1.91 -7.12
CA ALA A 32 -3.79 2.09 -6.68
C ALA A 32 -3.21 3.40 -7.19
N GLY A 33 -2.17 3.90 -6.50
CA GLY A 33 -1.50 5.15 -6.86
C GLY A 33 -0.87 5.14 -8.24
N MET A 34 -0.43 3.97 -8.71
CA MET A 34 0.24 3.81 -10.00
C MET A 34 -0.70 3.90 -11.22
N ASN A 35 -2.02 3.78 -11.04
CA ASN A 35 -2.94 3.68 -12.18
C ASN A 35 -2.80 4.84 -13.16
N GLN A 36 -2.68 6.07 -12.67
CA GLN A 36 -2.48 7.26 -13.51
C GLN A 36 -1.13 7.30 -14.25
N PHE A 37 -0.18 6.46 -13.86
CA PHE A 37 1.17 6.38 -14.44
C PHE A 37 1.39 5.10 -15.26
N LYS A 38 0.36 4.27 -15.46
CA LYS A 38 0.43 2.99 -16.18
C LYS A 38 1.15 3.10 -17.52
N ASP A 39 0.80 4.10 -18.32
CA ASP A 39 1.36 4.28 -19.65
C ASP A 39 2.83 4.76 -19.61
N ILE A 40 3.26 5.40 -18.50
CA ILE A 40 4.68 5.73 -18.29
C ILE A 40 5.47 4.45 -18.04
N TYR A 41 4.97 3.53 -17.17
CA TYR A 41 5.61 2.23 -16.91
C TYR A 41 5.73 1.39 -18.18
N LEU A 42 4.74 1.49 -19.07
CA LEU A 42 4.74 0.78 -20.36
C LEU A 42 5.53 1.51 -21.46
N GLY A 43 6.12 2.67 -21.16
CA GLY A 43 6.89 3.46 -22.13
C GLY A 43 6.03 4.15 -23.21
N LYS A 44 4.71 4.17 -23.06
CA LYS A 44 3.77 4.79 -24.00
C LYS A 44 3.61 6.27 -23.79
N GLU A 45 3.85 6.76 -22.57
CA GLU A 45 3.78 8.17 -22.20
C GLU A 45 5.10 8.63 -21.61
N LYS A 46 5.44 9.92 -21.82
CA LYS A 46 6.56 10.60 -21.17
C LYS A 46 6.04 11.85 -20.47
N ARG A 47 6.56 12.11 -19.27
CA ARG A 47 6.31 13.32 -18.51
C ARG A 47 7.58 14.17 -18.42
N GLU A 48 7.45 15.43 -18.04
CA GLU A 48 8.58 16.34 -17.81
C GLU A 48 9.38 15.99 -16.54
N TYR A 49 8.87 15.08 -15.74
CA TYR A 49 9.49 14.61 -14.49
C TYR A 49 9.73 13.09 -14.53
N VAL A 50 10.75 12.65 -13.82
CA VAL A 50 11.10 11.23 -13.64
C VAL A 50 10.86 10.72 -12.24
N ARG A 51 10.45 11.61 -11.31
CA ARG A 51 10.01 11.30 -9.95
C ARG A 51 8.68 11.96 -9.66
N ALA A 52 7.76 11.24 -9.06
CA ALA A 52 6.47 11.79 -8.65
C ALA A 52 6.11 11.34 -7.24
N THR A 53 5.27 12.14 -6.57
CA THR A 53 4.62 11.77 -5.30
C THR A 53 3.16 12.19 -5.32
N THR A 54 2.29 11.37 -4.76
CA THR A 54 0.84 11.58 -4.76
C THR A 54 0.20 11.21 -3.43
N ALA A 55 -0.98 11.79 -3.17
CA ALA A 55 -1.98 11.23 -2.27
C ALA A 55 -3.18 10.85 -3.17
N GLN A 56 -3.19 9.61 -3.66
CA GLN A 56 -4.17 9.12 -4.61
C GLN A 56 -5.40 8.57 -3.90
N LYS A 57 -6.56 9.08 -4.26
CA LYS A 57 -7.84 8.49 -3.87
C LYS A 57 -8.06 7.18 -4.61
N CYS A 58 -8.43 6.14 -3.87
CA CYS A 58 -8.61 4.79 -4.40
C CYS A 58 -9.94 4.20 -3.95
N VAL A 59 -10.53 3.36 -4.81
CA VAL A 59 -11.71 2.55 -4.49
C VAL A 59 -11.45 1.10 -4.83
N ARG A 60 -11.70 0.20 -3.86
CA ARG A 60 -11.63 -1.26 -4.01
C ARG A 60 -12.99 -1.88 -3.66
N ALA A 61 -13.93 -1.78 -4.59
CA ALA A 61 -15.31 -2.23 -4.42
C ALA A 61 -15.77 -3.02 -5.66
N GLY A 62 -14.97 -3.97 -6.11
CA GLY A 62 -15.26 -4.83 -7.26
C GLY A 62 -14.03 -5.03 -8.16
N GLY A 63 -14.16 -5.94 -9.12
CA GLY A 63 -13.04 -6.33 -9.98
C GLY A 63 -12.06 -7.25 -9.28
N LYS A 64 -10.79 -7.22 -9.70
CA LYS A 64 -9.73 -8.09 -9.16
C LYS A 64 -9.35 -7.76 -7.72
N GLN A 65 -9.45 -6.48 -7.32
CA GLN A 65 -9.20 -6.02 -5.96
C GLN A 65 -10.52 -5.56 -5.36
N ASN A 66 -11.07 -6.38 -4.48
CA ASN A 66 -12.35 -6.16 -3.84
C ASN A 66 -12.26 -6.40 -2.34
N ASP A 67 -12.45 -5.35 -1.55
CA ASP A 67 -12.36 -5.39 -0.10
C ASP A 67 -13.75 -5.40 0.59
N LEU A 68 -14.85 -5.44 -0.17
CA LEU A 68 -16.22 -5.32 0.35
C LEU A 68 -16.53 -6.26 1.51
N ASP A 69 -16.11 -7.51 1.42
CA ASP A 69 -16.42 -8.52 2.44
C ASP A 69 -15.64 -8.31 3.75
N ASN A 70 -14.54 -7.55 3.69
CA ASN A 70 -13.67 -7.27 4.82
C ASN A 70 -14.00 -5.95 5.55
N VAL A 71 -14.73 -5.05 4.87
CA VAL A 71 -15.06 -3.71 5.40
C VAL A 71 -15.93 -3.82 6.66
N GLY A 72 -15.50 -3.16 7.74
CA GLY A 72 -16.15 -3.19 9.04
C GLY A 72 -15.82 -4.43 9.89
N TYR A 73 -15.22 -5.48 9.30
CA TYR A 73 -14.87 -6.73 9.99
C TYR A 73 -13.40 -6.82 10.35
N THR A 74 -12.53 -6.21 9.57
CA THR A 74 -11.09 -6.08 9.85
C THR A 74 -10.76 -4.67 10.28
N ALA A 75 -9.60 -4.50 10.91
CA ALA A 75 -9.14 -3.18 11.37
C ALA A 75 -8.64 -2.27 10.23
N ARG A 76 -8.39 -2.82 9.03
CA ARG A 76 -7.52 -2.19 8.01
C ARG A 76 -8.10 -2.09 6.61
N HIS A 77 -9.25 -2.69 6.29
CA HIS A 77 -9.83 -2.70 4.94
C HIS A 77 -10.93 -1.66 4.77
N HIS A 78 -10.89 -0.98 3.64
CA HIS A 78 -11.85 0.06 3.25
C HIS A 78 -12.22 -0.07 1.78
N THR A 79 -13.43 0.32 1.40
CA THR A 79 -13.77 0.50 -0.01
C THR A 79 -13.11 1.73 -0.59
N PHE A 80 -13.12 2.85 0.14
CA PHE A 80 -12.40 4.08 -0.20
C PHE A 80 -11.26 4.33 0.77
N PHE A 81 -10.09 4.60 0.24
CA PHE A 81 -8.90 4.98 1.02
C PHE A 81 -8.00 5.90 0.21
N GLU A 82 -7.05 6.54 0.90
CA GLU A 82 -6.00 7.31 0.22
C GLU A 82 -4.68 6.54 0.26
N MET A 83 -4.04 6.43 -0.91
CA MET A 83 -2.72 5.83 -1.04
C MET A 83 -1.69 6.94 -1.25
N LEU A 84 -0.79 7.08 -0.28
CA LEU A 84 0.40 7.93 -0.40
C LEU A 84 1.42 7.19 -1.25
N GLY A 85 1.83 7.78 -2.36
CA GLY A 85 2.73 7.13 -3.32
C GLY A 85 3.97 7.96 -3.64
N ASN A 86 5.08 7.27 -3.86
CA ASN A 86 6.26 7.84 -4.50
C ASN A 86 6.75 6.92 -5.61
N PHE A 87 7.13 7.52 -6.72
CA PHE A 87 7.35 6.85 -7.99
C PHE A 87 8.69 7.28 -8.58
N SER A 88 9.40 6.30 -9.20
CA SER A 88 10.58 6.56 -10.01
C SER A 88 10.40 5.94 -11.39
N PHE A 89 10.47 6.76 -12.40
CA PHE A 89 10.29 6.36 -13.80
C PHE A 89 11.67 6.15 -14.46
N GLY A 90 12.42 5.15 -13.93
CA GLY A 90 13.75 4.79 -14.42
C GLY A 90 14.88 5.72 -14.00
N ASP A 91 14.72 6.39 -12.85
CA ASP A 91 15.73 7.27 -12.26
C ASP A 91 16.42 6.59 -11.07
N TYR A 92 15.73 6.29 -9.98
CA TYR A 92 16.25 5.47 -8.88
C TYR A 92 15.53 4.12 -8.78
N PHE A 93 16.09 3.19 -8.01
CA PHE A 93 15.53 1.85 -7.86
C PHE A 93 15.54 1.38 -6.40
N LYS A 94 15.73 0.10 -6.11
CA LYS A 94 15.54 -0.55 -4.81
C LYS A 94 16.23 0.16 -3.66
N LYS A 95 17.51 0.50 -3.84
CA LYS A 95 18.32 1.09 -2.77
C LYS A 95 17.70 2.39 -2.26
N GLU A 96 17.50 3.35 -3.15
CA GLU A 96 16.95 4.66 -2.78
C GLU A 96 15.51 4.54 -2.28
N ALA A 97 14.69 3.69 -2.92
CA ALA A 97 13.30 3.47 -2.51
C ALA A 97 13.20 2.97 -1.05
N ILE A 98 14.00 1.97 -0.70
CA ILE A 98 14.08 1.40 0.65
C ILE A 98 14.61 2.44 1.64
N HIS A 99 15.66 3.18 1.29
CA HIS A 99 16.20 4.22 2.15
C HIS A 99 15.21 5.36 2.40
N TYR A 100 14.47 5.81 1.38
CA TYR A 100 13.43 6.83 1.55
C TYR A 100 12.33 6.35 2.50
N ALA A 101 11.83 5.12 2.31
CA ALA A 101 10.80 4.55 3.16
C ALA A 101 11.26 4.44 4.62
N TRP A 102 12.44 3.89 4.84
CA TRP A 102 13.01 3.75 6.18
C TRP A 102 13.23 5.11 6.87
N THR A 103 13.83 6.06 6.15
CA THR A 103 14.06 7.41 6.68
C THR A 103 12.75 8.10 7.03
N LEU A 104 11.74 8.04 6.17
CA LEU A 104 10.45 8.66 6.45
C LEU A 104 9.80 8.06 7.70
N LEU A 105 9.78 6.74 7.83
CA LEU A 105 9.15 6.07 8.98
C LEU A 105 9.91 6.33 10.28
N THR A 106 11.24 6.21 10.26
CA THR A 106 12.03 6.23 11.51
C THR A 106 12.52 7.60 11.91
N GLU A 107 12.82 8.49 10.94
CA GLU A 107 13.40 9.81 11.25
C GLU A 107 12.37 10.95 11.16
N VAL A 108 11.38 10.84 10.27
CA VAL A 108 10.34 11.87 10.12
C VAL A 108 9.12 11.54 10.97
N PHE A 109 8.57 10.33 10.85
CA PHE A 109 7.42 9.89 11.65
C PHE A 109 7.81 9.40 13.05
N LYS A 110 9.10 9.13 13.29
CA LYS A 110 9.64 8.71 14.59
C LYS A 110 9.05 7.38 15.10
N LEU A 111 8.72 6.47 14.17
CA LEU A 111 8.26 5.15 14.58
C LEU A 111 9.40 4.35 15.24
N PRO A 112 9.10 3.56 16.28
CA PRO A 112 10.09 2.69 16.93
C PRO A 112 10.59 1.65 15.93
N LYS A 113 11.91 1.56 15.74
CA LYS A 113 12.53 0.61 14.79
C LYS A 113 12.24 -0.85 15.17
N GLU A 114 12.13 -1.12 16.45
CA GLU A 114 11.80 -2.43 17.02
C GLU A 114 10.38 -2.91 16.65
N SER A 115 9.46 -1.99 16.37
CA SER A 115 8.10 -2.30 15.95
C SER A 115 7.97 -2.50 14.43
N LEU A 116 9.06 -2.35 13.67
CA LEU A 116 9.06 -2.51 12.24
C LEU A 116 9.66 -3.86 11.84
N MET A 117 9.03 -4.52 10.87
CA MET A 117 9.58 -5.66 10.17
C MET A 117 9.22 -5.59 8.70
N VAL A 118 9.90 -6.37 7.87
CA VAL A 118 9.72 -6.32 6.42
C VAL A 118 9.61 -7.71 5.82
N THR A 119 8.92 -7.78 4.68
CA THR A 119 8.96 -8.93 3.81
C THR A 119 9.72 -8.60 2.53
N VAL A 120 10.28 -9.61 1.90
CA VAL A 120 10.86 -9.53 0.56
C VAL A 120 10.47 -10.77 -0.24
N TYR A 121 10.37 -10.64 -1.55
CA TYR A 121 10.20 -11.81 -2.40
C TYR A 121 11.39 -12.76 -2.24
N GLU A 122 11.12 -14.05 -2.10
CA GLU A 122 12.11 -15.07 -1.74
C GLU A 122 13.39 -15.01 -2.61
N LYS A 123 13.22 -14.75 -3.90
CA LYS A 123 14.31 -14.70 -4.89
C LYS A 123 14.94 -13.31 -5.08
N ASP A 124 14.50 -12.32 -4.29
CA ASP A 124 15.05 -10.95 -4.35
C ASP A 124 16.14 -10.74 -3.30
N ASP A 125 17.31 -11.33 -3.56
CA ASP A 125 18.49 -11.18 -2.69
C ASP A 125 18.97 -9.74 -2.58
N GLU A 126 18.79 -8.94 -3.63
CA GLU A 126 19.18 -7.53 -3.63
C GLU A 126 18.37 -6.72 -2.61
N ALA A 127 17.04 -6.88 -2.59
CA ALA A 127 16.20 -6.22 -1.60
C ALA A 127 16.53 -6.70 -0.18
N TYR A 128 16.73 -8.01 0.01
CA TYR A 128 17.14 -8.57 1.31
C TYR A 128 18.45 -7.95 1.79
N ASP A 129 19.47 -7.89 0.93
CA ASP A 129 20.78 -7.34 1.27
C ASP A 129 20.74 -5.85 1.58
N ILE A 130 19.89 -5.08 0.91
CA ILE A 130 19.70 -3.66 1.23
C ILE A 130 19.11 -3.53 2.65
N TRP A 131 18.06 -4.27 2.98
CA TRP A 131 17.46 -4.25 4.32
C TRP A 131 18.44 -4.68 5.41
N ASN A 132 19.14 -5.80 5.18
CA ASN A 132 20.03 -6.38 6.19
C ASN A 132 21.36 -5.61 6.31
N LYS A 133 22.05 -5.38 5.19
CA LYS A 133 23.43 -4.86 5.21
C LYS A 133 23.52 -3.33 5.18
N GLN A 134 22.54 -2.64 4.56
CA GLN A 134 22.59 -1.19 4.42
C GLN A 134 21.70 -0.47 5.46
N ILE A 135 20.49 -0.96 5.65
CA ILE A 135 19.56 -0.43 6.69
C ILE A 135 19.96 -0.98 8.07
N GLY A 136 20.49 -2.20 8.14
CA GLY A 136 20.91 -2.83 9.38
C GLY A 136 19.78 -3.55 10.12
N LEU A 137 18.70 -3.93 9.42
CA LEU A 137 17.68 -4.77 10.02
C LEU A 137 18.25 -6.18 10.30
N PRO A 138 18.02 -6.73 11.51
CA PRO A 138 18.46 -8.09 11.79
C PRO A 138 17.65 -9.11 10.99
N PRO A 139 18.23 -10.28 10.67
CA PRO A 139 17.59 -11.27 9.81
C PRO A 139 16.19 -11.71 10.26
N GLU A 140 15.94 -11.78 11.58
CA GLU A 140 14.63 -12.13 12.15
C GLU A 140 13.53 -11.10 11.90
N LYS A 141 13.88 -9.91 11.44
CA LYS A 141 12.95 -8.85 11.04
C LYS A 141 12.73 -8.78 9.52
N ILE A 142 13.31 -9.71 8.75
CA ILE A 142 13.21 -9.77 7.29
C ILE A 142 12.68 -11.14 6.89
N VAL A 143 11.42 -11.21 6.49
CA VAL A 143 10.77 -12.47 6.08
C VAL A 143 10.83 -12.62 4.57
N ARG A 144 11.26 -13.79 4.09
CA ARG A 144 11.22 -14.14 2.67
C ARG A 144 9.94 -14.88 2.35
N ILE A 145 9.16 -14.35 1.41
CA ILE A 145 7.91 -14.95 0.94
C ILE A 145 8.08 -15.42 -0.50
N GLY A 146 7.85 -16.70 -0.72
CA GLY A 146 7.95 -17.35 -2.03
C GLY A 146 6.64 -17.29 -2.83
N ASP A 147 6.55 -18.13 -3.85
CA ASP A 147 5.35 -18.29 -4.69
C ASP A 147 4.29 -19.08 -3.90
N ASN A 148 3.61 -18.40 -2.96
CA ASN A 148 2.68 -19.01 -1.99
C ASN A 148 1.22 -19.06 -2.48
N LYS A 149 0.93 -18.59 -3.70
CA LYS A 149 -0.43 -18.56 -4.30
C LYS A 149 -0.59 -19.55 -5.46
N GLY A 150 0.37 -20.46 -5.68
CA GLY A 150 0.24 -21.65 -6.51
C GLY A 150 0.91 -21.59 -7.90
N GLY A 151 1.41 -20.47 -8.36
CA GLY A 151 2.08 -20.32 -9.65
C GLY A 151 3.35 -19.46 -9.58
N LEU A 152 4.13 -19.46 -10.66
CA LEU A 152 5.30 -18.62 -10.78
C LEU A 152 4.92 -17.14 -10.68
N TYR A 153 5.56 -16.42 -9.77
CA TYR A 153 5.26 -15.02 -9.44
C TYR A 153 3.86 -14.80 -8.84
N GLU A 154 3.17 -15.84 -8.40
CA GLU A 154 1.94 -15.74 -7.61
C GLU A 154 2.30 -15.76 -6.12
N SER A 155 2.64 -14.59 -5.61
CA SER A 155 3.17 -14.36 -4.27
C SER A 155 2.59 -13.09 -3.69
N ASP A 156 2.49 -13.02 -2.35
CA ASP A 156 2.20 -11.77 -1.65
C ASP A 156 3.29 -10.73 -1.91
N ASN A 157 4.54 -11.17 -2.04
CA ASN A 157 5.67 -10.29 -2.36
C ASN A 157 6.01 -10.20 -3.87
N PHE A 158 5.03 -10.48 -4.74
CA PHE A 158 5.13 -10.18 -6.17
C PHE A 158 3.87 -9.47 -6.66
N TRP A 159 3.96 -8.16 -6.80
CA TRP A 159 2.81 -7.33 -7.14
C TRP A 159 2.51 -7.37 -8.65
N GLN A 160 1.22 -7.46 -8.98
CA GLN A 160 0.71 -7.42 -10.34
C GLN A 160 -0.47 -6.46 -10.40
N MET A 161 -0.47 -5.56 -11.37
CA MET A 161 -1.57 -4.60 -11.56
C MET A 161 -2.89 -5.30 -11.88
N GLY A 162 -2.82 -6.35 -12.69
CA GLY A 162 -3.95 -7.14 -13.13
C GLY A 162 -3.48 -8.41 -13.84
N ASP A 163 -4.32 -8.98 -14.71
CA ASP A 163 -3.94 -10.14 -15.53
C ASP A 163 -2.88 -9.79 -16.57
N THR A 164 -2.75 -8.51 -16.89
CA THR A 164 -1.71 -7.95 -17.76
C THR A 164 -1.20 -6.62 -17.20
N GLY A 165 -0.02 -6.22 -17.63
CA GLY A 165 0.55 -4.90 -17.29
C GLY A 165 1.80 -4.97 -16.42
N PRO A 166 2.26 -3.82 -15.92
CA PRO A 166 3.47 -3.74 -15.11
C PRO A 166 3.38 -4.58 -13.85
N CYS A 167 4.47 -5.24 -13.50
CA CYS A 167 4.58 -6.10 -12.33
C CYS A 167 6.02 -6.27 -11.87
N GLY A 168 6.22 -6.79 -10.68
CA GLY A 168 7.54 -7.08 -10.13
C GLY A 168 7.52 -7.51 -8.67
N PRO A 169 8.66 -7.98 -8.16
CA PRO A 169 8.78 -8.28 -6.74
C PRO A 169 8.56 -7.03 -5.91
N CYS A 170 8.10 -7.22 -4.68
CA CYS A 170 7.90 -6.12 -3.75
C CYS A 170 8.46 -6.45 -2.37
N SER A 171 8.63 -5.41 -1.59
CA SER A 171 8.95 -5.47 -0.17
C SER A 171 7.90 -4.71 0.60
N GLU A 172 7.31 -5.35 1.58
CA GLU A 172 6.29 -4.75 2.43
C GLU A 172 6.89 -4.39 3.78
N ILE A 173 6.44 -3.30 4.37
CA ILE A 173 6.82 -2.88 5.72
C ILE A 173 5.59 -3.05 6.61
N PHE A 174 5.78 -3.79 7.71
CA PHE A 174 4.77 -4.08 8.72
C PHE A 174 5.08 -3.33 10.01
N TYR A 175 4.01 -2.91 10.68
CA TYR A 175 4.07 -2.37 12.03
C TYR A 175 3.48 -3.38 13.03
N ASP A 176 4.25 -3.71 14.06
CA ASP A 176 3.80 -4.56 15.18
C ASP A 176 3.10 -3.68 16.22
N HIS A 177 1.80 -3.87 16.39
CA HIS A 177 0.99 -3.18 17.38
C HIS A 177 1.20 -3.68 18.82
N GLY A 178 2.01 -4.72 19.00
CA GLY A 178 2.34 -5.27 20.32
C GLY A 178 1.56 -6.53 20.69
N GLU A 179 1.97 -7.14 21.80
CA GLU A 179 1.49 -8.47 22.22
C GLU A 179 0.02 -8.48 22.67
N ASP A 180 -0.53 -7.32 22.98
CA ASP A 180 -1.94 -7.18 23.39
C ASP A 180 -2.91 -7.31 22.20
N VAL A 181 -2.40 -7.26 20.96
CA VAL A 181 -3.19 -7.42 19.73
C VAL A 181 -2.96 -8.83 19.18
N GLN A 182 -4.06 -9.51 18.83
CA GLN A 182 -3.99 -10.86 18.28
C GLN A 182 -3.45 -10.86 16.85
N GLY A 183 -2.56 -11.81 16.55
CA GLY A 183 -1.98 -12.02 15.23
C GLY A 183 -0.51 -12.43 15.31
N GLY A 184 0.01 -12.92 14.19
CA GLY A 184 1.39 -13.34 14.03
C GLY A 184 2.13 -12.52 12.95
N PRO A 185 3.46 -12.64 12.89
CA PRO A 185 4.23 -11.98 11.85
C PRO A 185 3.89 -12.52 10.46
N PRO A 186 4.14 -11.75 9.39
CA PRO A 186 3.91 -12.21 8.02
C PRO A 186 4.63 -13.54 7.75
N GLY A 187 3.98 -14.42 7.00
CA GLY A 187 4.44 -15.80 6.74
C GLY A 187 4.13 -16.80 7.87
N SER A 188 3.51 -16.39 8.97
CA SER A 188 3.06 -17.27 10.05
C SER A 188 1.60 -17.73 9.85
N PRO A 189 1.17 -18.80 10.54
CA PRO A 189 -0.23 -19.24 10.46
C PRO A 189 -1.26 -18.22 10.93
N ASP A 190 -0.86 -17.26 11.77
CA ASP A 190 -1.73 -16.24 12.36
C ASP A 190 -1.52 -14.83 11.72
N GLU A 191 -0.94 -14.77 10.52
CA GLU A 191 -0.62 -13.52 9.81
C GLU A 191 -1.85 -12.66 9.47
N ASP A 192 -3.04 -13.27 9.36
CA ASP A 192 -4.30 -12.57 9.08
C ASP A 192 -4.82 -11.72 10.26
N GLY A 193 -4.21 -11.85 11.44
CA GLY A 193 -4.55 -11.04 12.60
C GLY A 193 -4.21 -9.55 12.46
N ASP A 194 -4.66 -8.76 13.44
CA ASP A 194 -4.50 -7.30 13.39
C ASP A 194 -3.23 -6.78 14.13
N ARG A 195 -2.34 -7.69 14.61
CA ARG A 195 -1.11 -7.30 15.29
C ARG A 195 -0.07 -6.72 14.34
N PHE A 196 0.24 -7.45 13.27
CA PHE A 196 1.21 -7.02 12.26
C PHE A 196 0.47 -6.47 11.05
N ILE A 197 0.44 -5.15 10.93
CA ILE A 197 -0.26 -4.47 9.84
C ILE A 197 0.73 -4.01 8.79
N GLU A 198 0.54 -4.47 7.55
CA GLU A 198 1.23 -3.91 6.40
C GLU A 198 0.85 -2.43 6.28
N ILE A 199 1.83 -1.54 6.45
CA ILE A 199 1.64 -0.09 6.32
C ILE A 199 2.13 0.44 4.98
N TRP A 200 3.11 -0.21 4.35
CA TRP A 200 3.75 0.27 3.13
C TRP A 200 4.16 -0.89 2.22
N ASN A 201 3.84 -0.79 0.93
CA ASN A 201 4.32 -1.71 -0.09
C ASN A 201 5.24 -0.99 -1.07
N ILE A 202 6.47 -1.50 -1.24
CA ILE A 202 7.52 -0.99 -2.14
C ILE A 202 7.63 -1.93 -3.32
N VAL A 203 7.08 -1.56 -4.48
CA VAL A 203 7.07 -2.41 -5.67
C VAL A 203 8.22 -2.06 -6.59
N PHE A 204 9.00 -3.07 -6.96
CA PHE A 204 10.12 -3.00 -7.89
C PHE A 204 9.65 -3.43 -9.28
N MET A 205 9.08 -2.49 -10.03
CA MET A 205 8.55 -2.75 -11.37
C MET A 205 9.66 -3.13 -12.33
N GLN A 206 9.70 -4.40 -12.72
CA GLN A 206 10.74 -4.98 -13.56
C GLN A 206 10.19 -5.63 -14.83
N TYR A 207 8.91 -6.01 -14.83
CA TYR A 207 8.29 -6.79 -15.89
C TYR A 207 6.96 -6.17 -16.34
N ASN A 208 6.57 -6.57 -17.56
CA ASN A 208 5.23 -6.40 -18.10
C ASN A 208 4.65 -7.80 -18.40
N ARG A 209 3.58 -8.18 -17.70
CA ARG A 209 2.86 -9.41 -17.96
C ARG A 209 1.99 -9.25 -19.19
N LYS A 210 2.16 -10.15 -20.16
CA LYS A 210 1.39 -10.20 -21.41
C LYS A 210 0.13 -11.05 -21.26
N ILE A 211 -0.78 -10.94 -22.22
CA ILE A 211 -2.05 -11.69 -22.23
C ILE A 211 -1.85 -13.21 -22.33
N ASP A 212 -0.74 -13.65 -22.89
CA ASP A 212 -0.35 -15.05 -22.97
C ASP A 212 0.31 -15.58 -21.68
N GLY A 213 0.39 -14.74 -20.64
CA GLY A 213 1.00 -15.04 -19.35
C GLY A 213 2.52 -14.90 -19.30
N THR A 214 3.17 -14.52 -20.40
CA THR A 214 4.62 -14.30 -20.42
C THR A 214 5.00 -12.98 -19.74
N PHE A 215 6.24 -12.93 -19.20
CA PHE A 215 6.81 -11.78 -18.52
C PHE A 215 7.94 -11.19 -19.37
N GLU A 216 7.72 -9.99 -19.89
CA GLU A 216 8.72 -9.23 -20.62
C GLU A 216 9.37 -8.20 -19.70
N LYS A 217 10.70 -8.12 -19.72
CA LYS A 217 11.40 -7.10 -18.93
C LYS A 217 11.06 -5.70 -19.42
N LEU A 218 10.79 -4.79 -18.48
CA LEU A 218 10.67 -3.36 -18.80
C LEU A 218 12.02 -2.82 -19.31
N ALA A 219 11.96 -1.83 -20.19
CA ALA A 219 13.15 -1.18 -20.74
C ALA A 219 14.04 -0.55 -19.65
N LYS A 220 13.43 -0.10 -18.56
CA LYS A 220 14.08 0.37 -17.34
C LYS A 220 13.31 -0.11 -16.12
N PRO A 221 13.99 -0.50 -15.04
CA PRO A 221 13.34 -0.77 -13.78
C PRO A 221 12.79 0.54 -13.20
N MET A 222 11.62 0.46 -12.55
CA MET A 222 10.89 1.60 -12.02
C MET A 222 10.38 1.29 -10.61
N ILE A 223 10.02 2.34 -9.87
CA ILE A 223 9.49 2.21 -8.51
C ILE A 223 8.04 2.65 -8.48
N ASP A 224 7.22 1.84 -7.81
CA ASP A 224 5.87 2.14 -7.37
C ASP A 224 5.76 1.86 -5.87
N ASN A 225 5.46 2.87 -5.09
CA ASN A 225 5.31 2.75 -3.65
C ASN A 225 3.91 3.17 -3.21
N GLY A 226 3.31 2.37 -2.33
CA GLY A 226 2.02 2.67 -1.74
C GLY A 226 2.02 2.53 -0.22
N LEU A 227 1.79 3.65 0.47
CA LEU A 227 1.57 3.74 1.92
C LEU A 227 0.10 4.08 2.18
N GLY A 228 -0.62 3.23 2.90
CA GLY A 228 -2.01 3.51 3.27
C GLY A 228 -2.12 4.69 4.24
N LEU A 229 -2.80 5.77 3.83
CA LEU A 229 -2.95 6.96 4.68
C LEU A 229 -3.66 6.62 5.99
N GLU A 230 -4.75 5.88 5.93
CA GLU A 230 -5.53 5.49 7.09
C GLU A 230 -4.73 4.56 8.03
N ARG A 231 -3.93 3.66 7.46
CA ARG A 231 -3.06 2.75 8.24
C ARG A 231 -1.97 3.51 8.99
N ILE A 232 -1.25 4.38 8.31
CA ILE A 232 -0.20 5.17 8.99
C ILE A 232 -0.80 6.19 9.96
N ALA A 233 -1.99 6.71 9.70
CA ALA A 233 -2.70 7.58 10.63
C ALA A 233 -3.06 6.84 11.93
N ALA A 234 -3.52 5.59 11.84
CA ALA A 234 -3.79 4.76 13.02
C ALA A 234 -2.53 4.55 13.87
N VAL A 235 -1.41 4.19 13.23
CA VAL A 235 -0.12 4.03 13.92
C VAL A 235 0.31 5.33 14.61
N LEU A 236 0.23 6.48 13.91
CA LEU A 236 0.65 7.78 14.44
C LEU A 236 -0.29 8.33 15.53
N GLN A 237 -1.56 7.95 15.52
CA GLN A 237 -2.53 8.29 16.57
C GLN A 237 -2.51 7.29 17.74
N GLY A 238 -1.72 6.22 17.65
CA GLY A 238 -1.59 5.22 18.71
C GLY A 238 -2.84 4.36 18.89
N VAL A 239 -3.58 4.11 17.80
CA VAL A 239 -4.77 3.24 17.80
C VAL A 239 -4.52 2.00 16.94
N HIS A 240 -5.30 0.93 17.19
CA HIS A 240 -5.07 -0.37 16.52
C HIS A 240 -5.94 -0.58 15.28
N SER A 241 -6.99 0.20 15.12
CA SER A 241 -7.91 0.11 14.00
C SER A 241 -7.97 1.42 13.23
N ASN A 242 -8.03 1.35 11.90
CA ASN A 242 -8.27 2.51 11.06
C ASN A 242 -9.61 3.20 11.40
N TYR A 243 -10.60 2.46 11.93
CA TYR A 243 -11.88 3.01 12.37
C TYR A 243 -11.78 3.83 13.67
N GLU A 244 -10.66 3.75 14.37
CA GLU A 244 -10.40 4.53 15.60
C GLU A 244 -9.65 5.85 15.33
N ILE A 245 -9.26 6.14 14.09
CA ILE A 245 -8.66 7.44 13.76
C ILE A 245 -9.72 8.55 13.82
N ASP A 246 -9.27 9.75 14.05
CA ASP A 246 -10.12 10.95 14.24
C ASP A 246 -11.18 11.11 13.13
N LEU A 247 -10.81 10.86 11.88
CA LEU A 247 -11.69 10.94 10.71
C LEU A 247 -12.87 9.94 10.81
N PHE A 248 -12.60 8.65 11.11
CA PHE A 248 -13.66 7.63 11.19
C PHE A 248 -14.52 7.81 12.45
N VAL A 249 -13.90 8.12 13.57
CA VAL A 249 -14.63 8.39 14.82
C VAL A 249 -15.65 9.51 14.64
N ALA A 250 -15.33 10.58 13.89
CA ALA A 250 -16.26 11.65 13.59
C ALA A 250 -17.44 11.18 12.75
N LEU A 251 -17.21 10.35 11.74
CA LEU A 251 -18.26 9.80 10.87
C LEU A 251 -19.16 8.79 11.61
N GLU A 252 -18.56 7.90 12.39
CA GLU A 252 -19.32 6.91 13.19
C GLU A 252 -20.21 7.57 14.24
N LYS A 253 -19.72 8.60 14.94
CA LYS A 253 -20.52 9.39 15.89
C LYS A 253 -21.70 10.09 15.21
N ALA A 254 -21.47 10.73 14.06
CA ALA A 254 -22.53 11.39 13.32
C ALA A 254 -23.59 10.38 12.82
N ALA A 255 -23.16 9.22 12.31
CA ALA A 255 -24.07 8.15 11.89
C ALA A 255 -24.86 7.59 13.07
N ALA A 256 -24.22 7.36 14.21
CA ALA A 256 -24.85 6.86 15.44
C ALA A 256 -25.92 7.82 15.97
N GLU A 257 -25.63 9.12 15.97
CA GLU A 257 -26.58 10.17 16.37
C GLU A 257 -27.82 10.18 15.48
N ILE A 258 -27.65 10.14 14.15
CA ILE A 258 -28.75 10.12 13.18
C ILE A 258 -29.63 8.87 13.35
N LEU A 259 -29.02 7.72 13.60
CA LEU A 259 -29.68 6.43 13.69
C LEU A 259 -30.18 6.10 15.09
N GLY A 260 -29.89 6.91 16.11
CA GLY A 260 -30.22 6.64 17.50
C GLY A 260 -29.50 5.40 18.07
N VAL A 261 -28.30 5.08 17.57
CA VAL A 261 -27.50 3.94 18.02
C VAL A 261 -26.51 4.40 19.08
N THR A 262 -26.42 3.66 20.18
CA THR A 262 -25.51 3.97 21.30
C THR A 262 -24.22 3.18 21.28
N ASP A 263 -24.21 2.02 20.62
CA ASP A 263 -23.03 1.17 20.47
C ASP A 263 -22.16 1.66 19.31
N LEU A 264 -21.14 2.46 19.62
CA LEU A 264 -20.17 2.97 18.65
C LEU A 264 -19.19 1.90 18.12
N GLN A 265 -19.17 0.70 18.71
CA GLN A 265 -18.34 -0.41 18.23
C GLN A 265 -19.06 -1.27 17.18
N SER A 266 -20.28 -0.90 16.81
CA SER A 266 -21.07 -1.62 15.83
C SER A 266 -20.37 -1.69 14.47
N LYS A 267 -20.17 -2.90 13.94
CA LYS A 267 -19.64 -3.13 12.60
C LYS A 267 -20.45 -2.43 11.51
N SER A 268 -21.77 -2.32 11.69
CA SER A 268 -22.65 -1.61 10.77
C SER A 268 -22.33 -0.12 10.69
N LEU A 269 -21.96 0.53 11.80
CA LEU A 269 -21.53 1.93 11.79
C LEU A 269 -20.22 2.10 11.01
N ARG A 270 -19.26 1.18 11.16
CA ARG A 270 -18.01 1.17 10.38
C ARG A 270 -18.28 1.04 8.88
N VAL A 271 -19.18 0.13 8.49
CA VAL A 271 -19.60 -0.03 7.09
C VAL A 271 -20.24 1.25 6.56
N ILE A 272 -21.13 1.88 7.32
CA ILE A 272 -21.77 3.14 6.92
C ILE A 272 -20.72 4.25 6.76
N ALA A 273 -19.81 4.40 7.73
CA ALA A 273 -18.75 5.41 7.69
C ALA A 273 -17.82 5.22 6.49
N ASP A 274 -17.45 3.98 6.18
CA ASP A 274 -16.66 3.65 5.00
C ASP A 274 -17.41 3.99 3.71
N HIS A 275 -18.65 3.50 3.57
CA HIS A 275 -19.41 3.65 2.33
C HIS A 275 -19.82 5.08 2.04
N ILE A 276 -20.08 5.91 3.08
CA ILE A 276 -20.39 7.33 2.87
C ILE A 276 -19.19 8.08 2.28
N ARG A 277 -17.97 7.71 2.68
CA ARG A 277 -16.73 8.24 2.06
C ARG A 277 -16.68 7.87 0.59
N SER A 278 -16.86 6.58 0.26
CA SER A 278 -16.85 6.11 -1.13
C SER A 278 -17.86 6.86 -1.99
N CYS A 279 -19.12 6.95 -1.53
CA CYS A 279 -20.19 7.65 -2.25
C CYS A 279 -19.92 9.15 -2.41
N SER A 280 -19.24 9.75 -1.42
CA SER A 280 -18.98 11.21 -1.44
C SER A 280 -17.88 11.59 -2.44
N PHE A 281 -16.96 10.66 -2.76
CA PHE A 281 -15.85 10.93 -3.66
C PHE A 281 -16.04 10.36 -5.08
N LEU A 282 -16.99 9.44 -5.29
CA LEU A 282 -17.40 8.95 -6.60
C LEU A 282 -18.34 9.92 -7.30
#